data_aafbdb87b1e13dc03cb3f287dabb2659
#
_entry.id   aafbdb87b1e13dc03cb3f287dabb2659
#
_cell.length_a   1.000
_cell.length_b   1.000
_cell.length_c   1.000
_cell.angle_alpha   90.00
_cell.angle_beta   90.00
_cell.angle_gamma   90.00
#
_symmetry.space_group_name_H-M   'P 1'
#
loop_
_entity.id
_entity.type
_entity.pdbx_description
1 polymer ?
#
loop_
_entity_poly.entity_id
_entity_poly.type
_entity_poly.pdbx_seq_one_letter_code
_entity_poly.pdbx_strand_id
1 'polypeptide(L)'
;MSANIDKLHDDHSHTPSGIMRWITTTNHKDIGTMYLWFSLIMFFIGGLMALVIRAELFQPGLQLVVPGFFNQMTTMHALVMIFGAVMPAFVGLANWQIPIMIGAPDMALPRLNNWSFWILPFAFTMMLSTLFFESGGPAAGWTLYPPLSLQGGDSMPFVILSIHLLGLSSILGAINVIATILNMRAPGMTLMKMPIFVWTWLITAFLLIASMPVLAGAITTVSYTHLTLPTKRIV
;
A
#
# COMPACT_ATOMS: atom_id res chain seq x y z
N MET A 1 -32.56 -43.99 -15.61
CA MET A 1 -31.75 -42.90 -16.16
C MET A 1 -31.93 -41.58 -15.38
N SER A 2 -32.40 -41.62 -14.12
CA SER A 2 -32.66 -40.44 -13.26
C SER A 2 -31.71 -40.28 -12.06
N ALA A 3 -30.81 -41.23 -11.84
CA ALA A 3 -29.94 -41.26 -10.64
C ALA A 3 -28.62 -40.44 -10.78
N ASN A 4 -28.38 -39.77 -11.90
CA ASN A 4 -27.12 -39.05 -12.15
C ASN A 4 -27.24 -37.52 -12.15
N ILE A 5 -28.43 -36.97 -11.98
CA ILE A 5 -28.66 -35.52 -11.96
C ILE A 5 -28.43 -34.96 -10.55
N ASP A 6 -28.72 -35.74 -9.51
CA ASP A 6 -28.57 -35.31 -8.11
C ASP A 6 -27.08 -35.23 -7.68
N LYS A 7 -26.18 -35.94 -8.34
CA LYS A 7 -24.72 -35.84 -8.06
C LYS A 7 -24.03 -34.65 -8.71
N LEU A 8 -24.67 -33.95 -9.64
CA LEU A 8 -24.13 -32.76 -10.28
C LEU A 8 -24.43 -31.47 -9.52
N HIS A 9 -25.30 -31.52 -8.50
CA HIS A 9 -25.66 -30.39 -7.67
C HIS A 9 -24.88 -30.30 -6.34
N ASP A 10 -24.13 -31.32 -5.95
CA ASP A 10 -23.39 -31.36 -4.68
C ASP A 10 -21.95 -30.85 -4.76
N ASP A 11 -21.52 -30.36 -5.92
CA ASP A 11 -20.24 -29.66 -6.06
C ASP A 11 -20.39 -28.15 -5.79
N HIS A 12 -21.16 -27.80 -4.74
CA HIS A 12 -21.07 -26.50 -4.11
C HIS A 12 -19.69 -26.43 -3.45
N SER A 13 -18.74 -25.91 -4.21
CA SER A 13 -17.46 -25.45 -3.68
C SER A 13 -17.71 -24.86 -2.29
N HIS A 14 -17.19 -25.49 -1.24
CA HIS A 14 -17.23 -24.98 0.12
C HIS A 14 -16.59 -23.58 0.12
N THR A 15 -17.41 -22.55 -0.05
CA THR A 15 -16.95 -21.18 0.10
C THR A 15 -16.46 -21.05 1.54
N PRO A 16 -15.20 -20.73 1.78
CA PRO A 16 -14.68 -20.62 3.14
C PRO A 16 -15.56 -19.66 3.93
N SER A 17 -15.95 -20.07 5.14
CA SER A 17 -16.75 -19.23 6.04
C SER A 17 -15.86 -18.46 7.02
N GLY A 18 -16.33 -17.36 7.55
CA GLY A 18 -15.63 -16.58 8.57
C GLY A 18 -14.40 -15.83 8.02
N ILE A 19 -13.33 -15.78 8.82
CA ILE A 19 -12.11 -15.03 8.51
C ILE A 19 -11.40 -15.59 7.27
N MET A 20 -11.41 -16.90 7.06
CA MET A 20 -10.78 -17.53 5.89
C MET A 20 -11.38 -17.03 4.57
N ARG A 21 -12.66 -16.69 4.54
CA ARG A 21 -13.28 -16.05 3.37
C ARG A 21 -12.52 -14.78 2.96
N TRP A 22 -12.21 -13.91 3.93
CA TRP A 22 -11.53 -12.64 3.67
C TRP A 22 -10.06 -12.83 3.27
N ILE A 23 -9.39 -13.82 3.85
CA ILE A 23 -7.98 -14.09 3.54
C ILE A 23 -7.81 -14.65 2.12
N THR A 24 -8.74 -15.51 1.68
CA THR A 24 -8.63 -16.23 0.41
C THR A 24 -9.52 -15.67 -0.69
N THR A 25 -10.26 -14.58 -0.43
CA THR A 25 -11.17 -14.00 -1.41
C THR A 25 -10.45 -13.58 -2.68
N THR A 26 -11.07 -13.87 -3.82
CA THR A 26 -10.63 -13.40 -5.13
C THR A 26 -11.57 -12.34 -5.70
N ASN A 27 -12.68 -12.05 -5.02
CA ASN A 27 -13.69 -11.09 -5.47
C ASN A 27 -13.16 -9.66 -5.35
N HIS A 28 -13.22 -8.90 -6.44
CA HIS A 28 -12.73 -7.52 -6.49
C HIS A 28 -13.44 -6.58 -5.50
N LYS A 29 -14.74 -6.83 -5.18
CA LYS A 29 -15.49 -6.01 -4.23
C LYS A 29 -15.04 -6.26 -2.79
N ASP A 30 -14.82 -7.52 -2.41
CA ASP A 30 -14.31 -7.88 -1.08
C ASP A 30 -12.91 -7.29 -0.88
N ILE A 31 -12.03 -7.45 -1.88
CA ILE A 31 -10.67 -6.90 -1.84
C ILE A 31 -10.71 -5.37 -1.79
N GLY A 32 -11.52 -4.73 -2.63
CA GLY A 32 -11.70 -3.28 -2.59
C GLY A 32 -12.20 -2.78 -1.23
N THR A 33 -13.14 -3.51 -0.60
CA THR A 33 -13.63 -3.21 0.75
C THR A 33 -12.53 -3.34 1.80
N MET A 34 -11.67 -4.36 1.71
CA MET A 34 -10.51 -4.52 2.59
C MET A 34 -9.53 -3.35 2.46
N TYR A 35 -9.24 -2.90 1.23
CA TYR A 35 -8.43 -1.71 0.98
C TYR A 35 -9.01 -0.45 1.63
N LEU A 36 -10.33 -0.24 1.52
CA LEU A 36 -11.01 0.92 2.10
C LEU A 36 -10.98 0.91 3.63
N TRP A 37 -11.24 -0.25 4.26
CA TRP A 37 -11.11 -0.38 5.72
C TRP A 37 -9.68 -0.18 6.21
N PHE A 38 -8.71 -0.77 5.52
CA PHE A 38 -7.31 -0.58 5.82
C PHE A 38 -6.92 0.91 5.72
N SER A 39 -7.30 1.57 4.64
CA SER A 39 -7.09 3.00 4.43
C SER A 39 -7.69 3.86 5.55
N LEU A 40 -8.92 3.54 5.96
CA LEU A 40 -9.60 4.25 7.04
C LEU A 40 -8.84 4.12 8.38
N ILE A 41 -8.37 2.91 8.70
CA ILE A 41 -7.57 2.67 9.91
C ILE A 41 -6.27 3.48 9.85
N MET A 42 -5.57 3.44 8.72
CA MET A 42 -4.33 4.20 8.53
C MET A 42 -4.55 5.71 8.56
N PHE A 43 -5.69 6.19 8.06
CA PHE A 43 -6.08 7.58 8.15
C PHE A 43 -6.20 8.05 9.61
N PHE A 44 -6.81 7.26 10.48
CA PHE A 44 -6.88 7.60 11.90
C PHE A 44 -5.52 7.53 12.58
N ILE A 45 -4.70 6.53 12.30
CA ILE A 45 -3.34 6.42 12.86
C ILE A 45 -2.49 7.63 12.42
N GLY A 46 -2.45 7.93 11.13
CA GLY A 46 -1.72 9.08 10.61
C GLY A 46 -2.31 10.41 11.10
N GLY A 47 -3.65 10.51 11.23
CA GLY A 47 -4.33 11.66 11.79
C GLY A 47 -3.95 11.93 13.24
N LEU A 48 -3.84 10.90 14.09
CA LEU A 48 -3.35 11.05 15.47
C LEU A 48 -1.91 11.57 15.50
N MET A 49 -1.04 11.09 14.61
CA MET A 49 0.32 11.64 14.48
C MET A 49 0.30 13.13 14.09
N ALA A 50 -0.59 13.53 13.18
CA ALA A 50 -0.76 14.93 12.81
C ALA A 50 -1.24 15.80 13.99
N LEU A 51 -2.12 15.25 14.84
CA LEU A 51 -2.57 15.97 16.04
C LEU A 51 -1.42 16.19 17.03
N VAL A 52 -0.51 15.24 17.20
CA VAL A 52 0.70 15.43 18.02
C VAL A 52 1.56 16.56 17.45
N ILE A 53 1.82 16.53 16.13
CA ILE A 53 2.58 17.59 15.44
C ILE A 53 1.89 18.96 15.66
N ARG A 54 0.58 19.03 15.48
CA ARG A 54 -0.18 20.27 15.62
C ARG A 54 -0.22 20.78 17.04
N ALA A 55 -0.33 19.88 18.02
CA ALA A 55 -0.33 20.24 19.44
C ALA A 55 1.03 20.84 19.87
N GLU A 56 2.14 20.26 19.40
CA GLU A 56 3.48 20.81 19.66
C GLU A 56 3.66 22.19 19.05
N LEU A 57 3.13 22.41 17.85
CA LEU A 57 3.24 23.70 17.14
C LEU A 57 2.17 24.74 17.55
N PHE A 58 1.41 24.50 18.61
CA PHE A 58 0.37 25.44 19.06
C PHE A 58 0.96 26.72 19.64
N GLN A 59 2.13 26.61 20.30
CA GLN A 59 2.89 27.73 20.84
C GLN A 59 4.36 27.65 20.44
N PRO A 60 5.10 28.75 20.36
CA PRO A 60 6.54 28.72 20.06
C PRO A 60 7.33 28.05 21.19
N GLY A 61 8.39 27.33 20.81
CA GLY A 61 9.26 26.61 21.74
C GLY A 61 8.88 25.12 21.89
N LEU A 62 9.57 24.40 22.78
CA LEU A 62 9.29 23.02 23.09
C LEU A 62 8.16 22.94 24.12
N GLN A 63 7.06 22.28 23.77
CA GLN A 63 5.85 22.23 24.61
C GLN A 63 5.59 20.83 25.18
N LEU A 64 5.35 19.86 24.31
CA LEU A 64 4.84 18.53 24.69
C LEU A 64 5.83 17.42 24.40
N VAL A 65 6.62 17.54 23.34
CA VAL A 65 7.47 16.45 22.85
C VAL A 65 8.90 16.93 22.59
N VAL A 66 9.86 16.02 22.75
CA VAL A 66 11.26 16.29 22.42
C VAL A 66 11.45 16.36 20.89
N PRO A 67 12.44 17.13 20.37
CA PRO A 67 12.64 17.32 18.93
C PRO A 67 12.81 16.02 18.15
N GLY A 68 13.49 15.01 18.72
CA GLY A 68 13.66 13.71 18.10
C GLY A 68 12.33 13.00 17.84
N PHE A 69 11.44 12.98 18.84
CA PHE A 69 10.10 12.39 18.70
C PHE A 69 9.23 13.18 17.73
N PHE A 70 9.31 14.50 17.73
CA PHE A 70 8.61 15.36 16.76
C PHE A 70 8.99 14.99 15.31
N ASN A 71 10.30 14.86 15.04
CA ASN A 71 10.79 14.46 13.71
C ASN A 71 10.32 13.05 13.30
N GLN A 72 10.26 12.11 14.26
CA GLN A 72 9.70 10.78 14.02
C GLN A 72 8.21 10.86 13.67
N MET A 73 7.41 11.64 14.41
CA MET A 73 5.98 11.82 14.12
C MET A 73 5.77 12.46 12.76
N THR A 74 6.58 13.45 12.38
CA THR A 74 6.50 14.11 11.07
C THR A 74 6.79 13.13 9.93
N THR A 75 7.84 12.32 10.07
CA THR A 75 8.23 11.31 9.07
C THR A 75 7.18 10.21 8.95
N MET A 76 6.77 9.65 10.08
CA MET A 76 5.80 8.55 10.10
C MET A 76 4.41 9.00 9.68
N HIS A 77 3.98 10.19 10.08
CA HIS A 77 2.73 10.78 9.60
C HIS A 77 2.68 10.82 8.06
N ALA A 78 3.73 11.34 7.43
CA ALA A 78 3.77 11.45 5.98
C ALA A 78 3.77 10.07 5.30
N LEU A 79 4.56 9.12 5.78
CA LEU A 79 4.60 7.75 5.24
C LEU A 79 3.26 7.02 5.39
N VAL A 80 2.64 7.10 6.57
CA VAL A 80 1.35 6.47 6.85
C VAL A 80 0.24 7.11 6.04
N MET A 81 0.19 8.43 5.92
CA MET A 81 -0.87 9.10 5.17
C MET A 81 -0.76 8.85 3.66
N ILE A 82 0.43 8.95 3.09
CA ILE A 82 0.61 8.78 1.64
C ILE A 82 0.39 7.31 1.25
N PHE A 83 1.15 6.40 1.86
CA PHE A 83 1.17 4.99 1.44
C PHE A 83 0.10 4.13 2.12
N GLY A 84 -0.36 4.51 3.31
CA GLY A 84 -1.33 3.73 4.09
C GLY A 84 -2.77 4.22 3.95
N ALA A 85 -3.00 5.53 3.88
CA ALA A 85 -4.34 6.08 3.77
C ALA A 85 -4.71 6.40 2.31
N VAL A 86 -4.02 7.33 1.68
CA VAL A 86 -4.41 7.88 0.37
C VAL A 86 -4.32 6.82 -0.74
N MET A 87 -3.16 6.20 -0.91
CA MET A 87 -2.98 5.23 -2.00
C MET A 87 -3.92 4.01 -1.88
N PRO A 88 -4.06 3.33 -0.73
CA PRO A 88 -4.98 2.23 -0.59
C PRO A 88 -6.46 2.63 -0.75
N ALA A 89 -6.86 3.84 -0.35
CA ALA A 89 -8.21 4.34 -0.59
C ALA A 89 -8.54 4.36 -2.08
N PHE A 90 -7.66 4.95 -2.87
CA PHE A 90 -7.85 5.02 -4.33
C PHE A 90 -7.81 3.64 -4.99
N VAL A 91 -6.89 2.76 -4.57
CA VAL A 91 -6.82 1.38 -5.06
C VAL A 91 -8.10 0.60 -4.69
N GLY A 92 -8.64 0.81 -3.49
CA GLY A 92 -9.92 0.24 -3.06
C GLY A 92 -11.09 0.68 -3.95
N LEU A 93 -11.16 1.99 -4.22
CA LEU A 93 -12.17 2.54 -5.14
C LEU A 93 -11.99 1.99 -6.57
N ALA A 94 -10.77 1.87 -7.06
CA ALA A 94 -10.49 1.30 -8.37
C ALA A 94 -10.95 -0.14 -8.48
N ASN A 95 -10.63 -0.98 -7.49
CA ASN A 95 -11.09 -2.37 -7.42
C ASN A 95 -12.60 -2.47 -7.43
N TRP A 96 -13.29 -1.58 -6.71
CA TRP A 96 -14.75 -1.54 -6.68
C TRP A 96 -15.37 -1.10 -8.00
N GLN A 97 -14.87 -0.02 -8.58
CA GLN A 97 -15.55 0.71 -9.66
C GLN A 97 -15.13 0.27 -11.06
N ILE A 98 -13.84 -0.03 -11.29
CA ILE A 98 -13.34 -0.32 -12.64
C ILE A 98 -14.08 -1.50 -13.29
N PRO A 99 -14.21 -2.69 -12.66
CA PRO A 99 -14.94 -3.80 -13.31
C PRO A 99 -16.39 -3.44 -13.61
N ILE A 100 -17.07 -2.73 -12.71
CA ILE A 100 -18.46 -2.29 -12.91
C ILE A 100 -18.57 -1.33 -14.10
N MET A 101 -17.66 -0.34 -14.19
CA MET A 101 -17.67 0.68 -15.22
C MET A 101 -17.35 0.15 -16.62
N ILE A 102 -16.54 -0.91 -16.72
CA ILE A 102 -16.18 -1.52 -18.01
C ILE A 102 -17.04 -2.75 -18.34
N GLY A 103 -17.94 -3.16 -17.43
CA GLY A 103 -18.79 -4.34 -17.60
C GLY A 103 -18.03 -5.66 -17.46
N ALA A 104 -16.92 -5.68 -16.72
CA ALA A 104 -16.17 -6.90 -16.43
C ALA A 104 -16.77 -7.64 -15.22
N PRO A 105 -16.77 -8.99 -15.22
CA PRO A 105 -17.28 -9.77 -14.09
C PRO A 105 -16.36 -9.69 -12.85
N ASP A 106 -15.06 -9.57 -13.05
CA ASP A 106 -14.04 -9.44 -12.00
C ASP A 106 -12.77 -8.79 -12.56
N MET A 107 -11.72 -8.65 -11.73
CA MET A 107 -10.39 -8.25 -12.19
C MET A 107 -9.72 -9.39 -12.97
N ALA A 108 -8.81 -9.04 -13.89
CA ALA A 108 -8.14 -10.02 -14.77
C ALA A 108 -7.28 -11.04 -14.00
N LEU A 109 -6.66 -10.61 -12.90
CA LEU A 109 -5.76 -11.43 -12.09
C LEU A 109 -6.20 -11.44 -10.61
N PRO A 110 -7.27 -12.20 -10.26
CA PRO A 110 -7.89 -12.09 -8.94
C PRO A 110 -6.96 -12.51 -7.79
N ARG A 111 -6.15 -13.55 -8.00
CA ARG A 111 -5.17 -14.01 -6.99
C ARG A 111 -4.07 -12.97 -6.75
N LEU A 112 -3.58 -12.35 -7.82
CA LEU A 112 -2.58 -11.28 -7.74
C LEU A 112 -3.15 -10.07 -6.99
N ASN A 113 -4.44 -9.78 -7.19
CA ASN A 113 -5.17 -8.72 -6.49
C ASN A 113 -5.22 -8.96 -4.97
N ASN A 114 -5.53 -10.19 -4.56
CA ASN A 114 -5.51 -10.57 -3.15
C ASN A 114 -4.11 -10.43 -2.54
N TRP A 115 -3.08 -10.88 -3.24
CA TRP A 115 -1.70 -10.75 -2.80
C TRP A 115 -1.27 -9.28 -2.64
N SER A 116 -1.63 -8.42 -3.59
CA SER A 116 -1.31 -6.99 -3.51
C SER A 116 -1.89 -6.35 -2.25
N PHE A 117 -3.08 -6.78 -1.81
CA PHE A 117 -3.65 -6.31 -0.56
C PHE A 117 -2.88 -6.82 0.67
N TRP A 118 -2.63 -8.14 0.79
CA TRP A 118 -2.06 -8.70 2.02
C TRP A 118 -0.62 -8.29 2.29
N ILE A 119 0.12 -7.86 1.28
CA ILE A 119 1.45 -7.25 1.46
C ILE A 119 1.34 -5.94 2.28
N LEU A 120 0.27 -5.15 2.14
CA LEU A 120 0.13 -3.86 2.82
C LEU A 120 0.08 -3.97 4.35
N PRO A 121 -0.83 -4.75 4.97
CA PRO A 121 -0.87 -4.90 6.42
C PRO A 121 0.46 -5.38 6.99
N PHE A 122 1.13 -6.31 6.31
CA PHE A 122 2.43 -6.81 6.72
C PHE A 122 3.49 -5.70 6.69
N ALA A 123 3.60 -4.96 5.58
CA ALA A 123 4.55 -3.85 5.43
C ALA A 123 4.32 -2.76 6.48
N PHE A 124 3.05 -2.39 6.72
CA PHE A 124 2.73 -1.36 7.72
C PHE A 124 2.93 -1.83 9.15
N THR A 125 2.68 -3.09 9.46
CA THR A 125 3.02 -3.65 10.79
C THR A 125 4.51 -3.52 11.05
N MET A 126 5.33 -3.85 10.05
CA MET A 126 6.79 -3.73 10.15
C MET A 126 7.24 -2.27 10.25
N MET A 127 6.62 -1.35 9.50
CA MET A 127 6.91 0.08 9.58
C MET A 127 6.53 0.66 10.94
N LEU A 128 5.32 0.40 11.43
CA LEU A 128 4.83 0.93 12.71
C LEU A 128 5.58 0.33 13.90
N SER A 129 6.08 -0.91 13.81
CA SER A 129 6.89 -1.52 14.87
C SER A 129 8.17 -0.75 15.16
N THR A 130 8.69 0.01 14.19
CA THR A 130 9.90 0.83 14.39
C THR A 130 9.73 1.94 15.43
N LEU A 131 8.51 2.37 15.70
CA LEU A 131 8.23 3.35 16.77
C LEU A 131 8.54 2.81 18.18
N PHE A 132 8.62 1.49 18.34
CA PHE A 132 8.90 0.83 19.62
C PHE A 132 10.37 0.42 19.79
N PHE A 133 11.23 0.74 18.82
CA PHE A 133 12.66 0.46 18.92
C PHE A 133 13.33 1.46 19.87
N GLU A 134 14.41 1.05 20.53
CA GLU A 134 15.18 1.94 21.41
C GLU A 134 15.74 3.16 20.67
N SER A 135 16.13 2.98 19.40
CA SER A 135 16.54 4.08 18.52
C SER A 135 15.39 4.99 18.08
N GLY A 136 14.14 4.60 18.36
CA GLY A 136 12.95 5.25 17.85
C GLY A 136 12.68 5.00 16.36
N GLY A 137 11.60 5.58 15.85
CA GLY A 137 11.23 5.54 14.43
C GLY A 137 12.13 6.43 13.55
N PRO A 138 11.96 6.37 12.21
CA PRO A 138 12.74 7.19 11.28
C PRO A 138 12.42 8.68 11.48
N ALA A 139 13.45 9.52 11.46
CA ALA A 139 13.35 10.96 11.68
C ALA A 139 13.88 11.80 10.50
N ALA A 140 14.11 11.17 9.33
CA ALA A 140 14.76 11.78 8.17
C ALA A 140 13.79 12.44 7.16
N GLY A 141 12.49 12.50 7.48
CA GLY A 141 11.44 12.86 6.52
C GLY A 141 11.06 11.69 5.61
N TRP A 142 9.90 11.78 4.95
CA TRP A 142 9.37 10.68 4.12
C TRP A 142 10.22 10.38 2.87
N THR A 143 11.03 11.35 2.42
CA THR A 143 11.93 11.22 1.26
C THR A 143 13.25 10.52 1.57
N LEU A 144 13.57 10.34 2.85
CA LEU A 144 14.73 9.57 3.35
C LEU A 144 16.08 10.00 2.73
N TYR A 145 16.32 11.30 2.59
CA TYR A 145 17.56 11.78 2.01
C TYR A 145 18.81 11.50 2.87
N PRO A 146 19.90 10.98 2.25
CA PRO A 146 21.22 11.02 2.87
C PRO A 146 21.73 12.46 3.03
N PRO A 147 22.53 12.79 4.04
CA PRO A 147 23.08 11.89 5.08
C PRO A 147 22.14 11.66 6.28
N LEU A 148 21.01 12.35 6.37
CA LEU A 148 20.12 12.29 7.54
C LEU A 148 19.53 10.89 7.72
N SER A 149 19.17 10.21 6.64
CA SER A 149 18.67 8.82 6.69
C SER A 149 19.69 7.83 7.24
N LEU A 150 21.00 8.10 7.11
CA LEU A 150 22.06 7.24 7.65
C LEU A 150 22.19 7.34 9.17
N GLN A 151 21.57 8.34 9.77
CA GLN A 151 21.57 8.57 11.24
C GLN A 151 20.35 7.92 11.92
N GLY A 152 19.49 7.25 11.16
CA GLY A 152 18.21 6.69 11.62
C GLY A 152 18.29 5.43 12.49
N GLY A 153 19.49 4.97 12.86
CA GLY A 153 19.66 3.79 13.73
C GLY A 153 19.06 2.51 13.14
N ASP A 154 18.75 1.55 14.01
CA ASP A 154 18.27 0.21 13.65
C ASP A 154 16.87 0.18 13.03
N SER A 155 16.11 1.25 13.12
CA SER A 155 14.77 1.36 12.55
C SER A 155 14.78 1.51 11.01
N MET A 156 15.85 2.08 10.46
CA MET A 156 15.93 2.44 9.04
C MET A 156 15.81 1.22 8.09
N PRO A 157 16.50 0.09 8.30
CA PRO A 157 16.35 -1.10 7.47
C PRO A 157 14.90 -1.61 7.39
N PHE A 158 14.17 -1.57 8.51
CA PHE A 158 12.77 -2.01 8.56
C PHE A 158 11.85 -1.07 7.76
N VAL A 159 12.07 0.23 7.87
CA VAL A 159 11.33 1.23 7.07
C VAL A 159 11.60 1.06 5.58
N ILE A 160 12.86 0.91 5.20
CA ILE A 160 13.27 0.69 3.81
C ILE A 160 12.62 -0.58 3.25
N LEU A 161 12.70 -1.69 3.96
CA LEU A 161 12.07 -2.94 3.54
C LEU A 161 10.53 -2.80 3.44
N SER A 162 9.91 -2.10 4.37
CA SER A 162 8.47 -1.79 4.31
C SER A 162 8.12 -1.05 3.03
N ILE A 163 8.87 0.00 2.68
CA ILE A 163 8.60 0.78 1.47
C ILE A 163 8.81 -0.05 0.20
N HIS A 164 9.79 -0.95 0.17
CA HIS A 164 9.95 -1.90 -0.94
C HIS A 164 8.73 -2.82 -1.11
N LEU A 165 8.20 -3.34 0.00
CA LEU A 165 6.98 -4.15 -0.02
C LEU A 165 5.76 -3.35 -0.49
N LEU A 166 5.62 -2.09 -0.06
CA LEU A 166 4.56 -1.19 -0.54
C LEU A 166 4.68 -0.91 -2.03
N GLY A 167 5.91 -0.71 -2.52
CA GLY A 167 6.19 -0.56 -3.96
C GLY A 167 5.82 -1.81 -4.76
N LEU A 168 6.17 -2.99 -4.25
CA LEU A 168 5.80 -4.27 -4.86
C LEU A 168 4.27 -4.44 -4.94
N SER A 169 3.55 -4.17 -3.84
CA SER A 169 2.09 -4.17 -3.82
C SER A 169 1.50 -3.27 -4.90
N SER A 170 2.04 -2.06 -5.05
CA SER A 170 1.58 -1.08 -6.04
C SER A 170 1.79 -1.55 -7.48
N ILE A 171 2.94 -2.18 -7.78
CA ILE A 171 3.23 -2.73 -9.11
C ILE A 171 2.25 -3.88 -9.43
N LEU A 172 2.00 -4.79 -8.49
CA LEU A 172 1.07 -5.90 -8.67
C LEU A 172 -0.35 -5.39 -8.96
N GLY A 173 -0.80 -4.37 -8.22
CA GLY A 173 -2.08 -3.72 -8.46
C GLY A 173 -2.15 -3.02 -9.82
N ALA A 174 -1.10 -2.31 -10.22
CA ALA A 174 -1.03 -1.63 -11.50
C ALA A 174 -1.09 -2.60 -12.69
N ILE A 175 -0.35 -3.69 -12.64
CA ILE A 175 -0.40 -4.75 -13.67
C ILE A 175 -1.81 -5.30 -13.79
N ASN A 176 -2.48 -5.56 -12.67
CA ASN A 176 -3.83 -6.11 -12.66
C ASN A 176 -4.85 -5.11 -13.26
N VAL A 177 -4.76 -3.82 -12.90
CA VAL A 177 -5.62 -2.77 -13.47
C VAL A 177 -5.44 -2.66 -14.98
N ILE A 178 -4.20 -2.63 -15.48
CA ILE A 178 -3.92 -2.57 -16.93
C ILE A 178 -4.51 -3.79 -17.63
N ALA A 179 -4.23 -4.99 -17.13
CA ALA A 179 -4.73 -6.24 -17.71
C ALA A 179 -6.26 -6.27 -17.74
N THR A 180 -6.91 -5.81 -16.67
CA THR A 180 -8.37 -5.74 -16.58
C THR A 180 -8.95 -4.77 -17.60
N ILE A 181 -8.44 -3.54 -17.64
CA ILE A 181 -8.96 -2.50 -18.55
C ILE A 181 -8.73 -2.87 -20.02
N LEU A 182 -7.58 -3.42 -20.36
CA LEU A 182 -7.28 -3.74 -21.77
C LEU A 182 -7.99 -4.99 -22.29
N ASN A 183 -8.20 -6.01 -21.45
CA ASN A 183 -8.65 -7.32 -21.90
C ASN A 183 -10.10 -7.66 -21.55
N MET A 184 -10.68 -7.03 -20.51
CA MET A 184 -11.97 -7.47 -19.96
C MET A 184 -13.13 -6.48 -20.19
N ARG A 185 -12.97 -5.55 -21.12
CA ARG A 185 -14.07 -4.62 -21.47
C ARG A 185 -15.25 -5.37 -22.10
N ALA A 186 -16.45 -4.92 -21.76
CA ALA A 186 -17.69 -5.43 -22.37
C ALA A 186 -17.64 -5.35 -23.91
N PRO A 187 -18.27 -6.29 -24.64
CA PRO A 187 -18.38 -6.23 -26.07
C PRO A 187 -18.96 -4.89 -26.55
N GLY A 188 -18.30 -4.24 -27.53
CA GLY A 188 -18.70 -2.93 -28.04
C GLY A 188 -18.16 -1.72 -27.27
N MET A 189 -17.51 -1.90 -26.13
CA MET A 189 -16.83 -0.84 -25.39
C MET A 189 -15.41 -0.64 -25.93
N THR A 190 -15.24 0.34 -26.80
CA THR A 190 -13.91 0.76 -27.27
C THR A 190 -13.24 1.63 -26.23
N LEU A 191 -11.91 1.81 -26.33
CA LEU A 191 -11.14 2.68 -25.42
C LEU A 191 -11.75 4.08 -25.32
N MET A 192 -12.20 4.66 -26.44
CA MET A 192 -12.77 6.01 -26.47
C MET A 192 -14.17 6.13 -25.85
N LYS A 193 -14.84 5.00 -25.61
CA LYS A 193 -16.15 4.96 -24.91
C LYS A 193 -16.03 4.70 -23.41
N MET A 194 -14.83 4.49 -22.91
CA MET A 194 -14.62 4.28 -21.47
C MET A 194 -14.88 5.56 -20.67
N PRO A 195 -15.43 5.45 -19.45
CA PRO A 195 -15.53 6.57 -18.52
C PRO A 195 -14.15 7.17 -18.22
N ILE A 196 -14.10 8.49 -17.98
CA ILE A 196 -12.87 9.22 -17.73
C ILE A 196 -12.12 8.67 -16.49
N PHE A 197 -12.83 8.22 -15.49
CA PHE A 197 -12.26 7.58 -14.31
C PHE A 197 -11.42 6.34 -14.66
N VAL A 198 -11.88 5.50 -15.58
CA VAL A 198 -11.13 4.32 -16.05
C VAL A 198 -9.89 4.74 -16.83
N TRP A 199 -9.97 5.82 -17.62
CA TRP A 199 -8.82 6.39 -18.31
C TRP A 199 -7.76 6.93 -17.35
N THR A 200 -8.17 7.64 -16.29
CA THR A 200 -7.22 8.15 -15.29
C THR A 200 -6.49 7.00 -14.60
N TRP A 201 -7.19 5.92 -14.29
CA TRP A 201 -6.58 4.73 -13.69
C TRP A 201 -5.63 4.00 -14.65
N LEU A 202 -5.99 3.89 -15.91
CA LEU A 202 -5.11 3.28 -16.93
C LEU A 202 -3.78 4.04 -17.02
N ILE A 203 -3.84 5.37 -17.12
CA ILE A 203 -2.65 6.23 -17.17
C ILE A 203 -1.85 6.12 -15.86
N THR A 204 -2.52 6.21 -14.73
CA THR A 204 -1.88 6.08 -13.40
C THR A 204 -1.17 4.74 -13.25
N ALA A 205 -1.77 3.64 -13.71
CA ALA A 205 -1.16 2.32 -13.62
C ALA A 205 0.11 2.20 -14.47
N PHE A 206 0.13 2.78 -15.68
CA PHE A 206 1.37 2.86 -16.49
C PHE A 206 2.44 3.71 -15.82
N LEU A 207 2.07 4.86 -15.24
CA LEU A 207 2.99 5.73 -14.52
C LEU A 207 3.56 5.05 -13.26
N LEU A 208 2.75 4.27 -12.55
CA LEU A 208 3.21 3.49 -11.39
C LEU A 208 4.25 2.44 -11.80
N ILE A 209 4.02 1.69 -12.88
CA ILE A 209 5.00 0.71 -13.38
C ILE A 209 6.31 1.40 -13.79
N ALA A 210 6.25 2.60 -14.33
CA ALA A 210 7.45 3.34 -14.71
C ALA A 210 8.17 3.95 -13.49
N SER A 211 7.45 4.50 -12.51
CA SER A 211 8.03 5.24 -11.38
C SER A 211 8.49 4.34 -10.23
N MET A 212 7.79 3.23 -9.94
CA MET A 212 8.10 2.39 -8.79
C MET A 212 9.48 1.74 -8.85
N PRO A 213 10.00 1.24 -9.98
CA PRO A 213 11.37 0.73 -10.05
C PRO A 213 12.41 1.81 -9.79
N VAL A 214 12.16 3.06 -10.20
CA VAL A 214 13.05 4.20 -9.93
C VAL A 214 13.09 4.51 -8.43
N LEU A 215 11.91 4.55 -7.79
CA LEU A 215 11.82 4.71 -6.34
C LEU A 215 12.51 3.56 -5.61
N ALA A 216 12.28 2.31 -6.02
CA ALA A 216 12.94 1.14 -5.43
C ALA A 216 14.47 1.24 -5.56
N GLY A 217 14.97 1.66 -6.72
CA GLY A 217 16.41 1.88 -6.93
C GLY A 217 16.99 2.95 -6.00
N ALA A 218 16.30 4.09 -5.84
CA ALA A 218 16.71 5.15 -4.92
C ALA A 218 16.75 4.65 -3.46
N ILE A 219 15.72 3.94 -3.01
CA ILE A 219 15.64 3.40 -1.65
C ILE A 219 16.68 2.28 -1.43
N THR A 220 16.97 1.46 -2.45
CA THR A 220 18.04 0.46 -2.41
C THR A 220 19.41 1.11 -2.23
N THR A 221 19.65 2.26 -2.85
CA THR A 221 20.87 3.03 -2.65
C THR A 221 21.02 3.50 -1.21
N VAL A 222 19.94 3.98 -0.59
CA VAL A 222 19.93 4.33 0.85
C VAL A 222 20.23 3.09 1.71
N SER A 223 19.62 1.95 1.41
CA SER A 223 19.86 0.70 2.12
C SER A 223 21.32 0.26 2.00
N TYR A 224 21.89 0.30 0.79
CA TYR A 224 23.28 -0.06 0.55
C TYR A 224 24.23 0.82 1.37
N THR A 225 24.05 2.13 1.35
CA THR A 225 24.87 3.07 2.11
C THR A 225 24.73 2.87 3.63
N HIS A 226 23.55 2.54 4.11
CA HIS A 226 23.31 2.28 5.54
C HIS A 226 23.93 0.97 6.02
N LEU A 227 23.83 -0.10 5.23
CA LEU A 227 24.25 -1.45 5.65
C LEU A 227 25.72 -1.77 5.33
N THR A 228 26.31 -1.15 4.30
CA THR A 228 27.62 -1.57 3.77
C THR A 228 28.75 -0.58 4.01
N LEU A 229 28.47 0.68 4.32
CA LEU A 229 29.49 1.62 4.75
C LEU A 229 29.74 1.43 6.25
N PRO A 230 30.82 0.72 6.65
CA PRO A 230 31.25 0.82 8.02
C PRO A 230 31.55 2.30 8.24
N THR A 231 31.00 2.88 9.30
CA THR A 231 31.43 4.16 9.82
C THR A 231 32.90 4.03 10.25
N LYS A 232 33.82 4.00 9.28
CA LYS A 232 35.18 4.35 9.58
C LYS A 232 35.11 5.81 10.04
N ARG A 233 35.09 6.00 11.35
CA ARG A 233 35.55 7.25 11.95
C ARG A 233 36.93 7.47 11.37
N ILE A 234 37.01 8.36 10.36
CA ILE A 234 38.27 8.99 10.03
C ILE A 234 38.50 9.95 11.17
N VAL A 235 39.35 9.56 12.09
CA VAL A 235 39.91 10.42 13.12
C VAL A 235 40.88 11.37 12.45
#